data_179eb2d02c465d9cb898e8fc524fb117
#
_entry.id   179eb2d02c465d9cb898e8fc524fb117
#
_cell.length_a   1.000
_cell.length_b   1.000
_cell.length_c   1.000
_cell.angle_alpha   90.00
_cell.angle_beta   90.00
_cell.angle_gamma   90.00
#
_symmetry.space_group_name_H-M   'P 1'
#
loop_
_entity.id
_entity.type
_entity.pdbx_description
1 polymer ?
#
loop_
_entity_poly.entity_id
_entity_poly.type
_entity_poly.pdbx_seq_one_letter_code
_entity_poly.pdbx_strand_id
1 'polypeptide(L)'
;SGIHAEVVAAIDINTTANEIYTHNYPDTPLWNKTIEGITLEDFNKLSFDMILMSPPCQPFTRIGLQGDINDPRTKSFLYILDLLPRLWRLPRYILLENVGIPNSRLRYFLIAKISTENLSIQSSKILDAFPHPAEQPKVLSPSADTCQPEEEVQEGHVLYKLETKTDAQRKMSQNNDLSLRLIQDFLEPQIDMEPYLLPPKTLLRYALLLDIVRPTCRRSVCFTKGYGRYVEGTGSVMQGCVETEMESVFTGLDQCAEDEKLQRLLKLKLRYFTPREVANLMGFPQSFTFPKKTTTKQQYRVLGNSLNVVVVARLLQVLLS
;
A
#
# COMPACT_ATOMS: atom_id res chain seq x y z
N SER A 1 -16.05 -4.95 8.06
CA SER A 1 -16.70 -4.49 6.80
C SER A 1 -18.24 -4.53 6.89
N GLY A 2 -18.82 -5.28 7.82
CA GLY A 2 -20.28 -5.51 7.91
C GLY A 2 -20.84 -6.33 6.74
N ILE A 3 -20.00 -6.91 5.91
CA ILE A 3 -20.40 -7.76 4.79
C ILE A 3 -20.43 -9.21 5.28
N HIS A 4 -21.59 -9.87 5.14
CA HIS A 4 -21.75 -11.29 5.38
C HIS A 4 -21.28 -12.04 4.13
N ALA A 5 -20.12 -12.66 4.19
CA ALA A 5 -19.55 -13.44 3.10
C ALA A 5 -18.75 -14.62 3.65
N GLU A 6 -18.79 -15.73 2.94
CA GLU A 6 -17.97 -16.91 3.19
C GLU A 6 -16.88 -17.00 2.13
N VAL A 7 -15.64 -17.25 2.54
CA VAL A 7 -14.53 -17.47 1.62
C VAL A 7 -14.46 -18.97 1.32
N VAL A 8 -14.99 -19.37 0.16
CA VAL A 8 -15.09 -20.78 -0.25
C VAL A 8 -13.75 -21.37 -0.69
N ALA A 9 -12.81 -20.54 -1.13
CA ALA A 9 -11.42 -20.93 -1.39
C ALA A 9 -10.49 -19.72 -1.39
N ALA A 10 -9.29 -19.87 -0.83
CA ALA A 10 -8.15 -18.98 -0.99
C ALA A 10 -7.07 -19.71 -1.80
N ILE A 11 -6.44 -19.03 -2.76
CA ILE A 11 -5.53 -19.67 -3.71
C ILE A 11 -4.28 -18.82 -3.84
N ASP A 12 -3.12 -19.37 -3.50
CA ASP A 12 -1.80 -18.77 -3.73
C ASP A 12 -0.73 -19.87 -3.76
N ILE A 13 0.39 -19.60 -4.46
CA ILE A 13 1.56 -20.49 -4.47
C ILE A 13 2.62 -20.08 -3.45
N ASN A 14 2.49 -18.89 -2.85
CA ASN A 14 3.45 -18.37 -1.89
C ASN A 14 3.27 -19.03 -0.52
N THR A 15 4.13 -19.98 -0.20
CA THR A 15 4.06 -20.76 1.04
C THR A 15 4.09 -19.89 2.30
N THR A 16 4.87 -18.80 2.32
CA THR A 16 4.90 -17.87 3.47
C THR A 16 3.58 -17.14 3.63
N ALA A 17 2.97 -16.67 2.53
CA ALA A 17 1.66 -16.03 2.56
C ALA A 17 0.59 -17.04 3.01
N ASN A 18 0.64 -18.25 2.50
CA ASN A 18 -0.27 -19.34 2.84
C ASN A 18 -0.19 -19.71 4.33
N GLU A 19 0.99 -19.81 4.91
CA GLU A 19 1.17 -20.06 6.35
C GLU A 19 0.57 -18.94 7.21
N ILE A 20 0.76 -17.68 6.83
CA ILE A 20 0.19 -16.52 7.53
C ILE A 20 -1.34 -16.52 7.37
N TYR A 21 -1.83 -16.82 6.16
CA TYR A 21 -3.27 -16.89 5.89
C TYR A 21 -3.95 -17.97 6.73
N THR A 22 -3.45 -19.21 6.70
CA THR A 22 -3.98 -20.32 7.51
C THR A 22 -3.91 -20.04 9.02
N HIS A 23 -2.86 -19.34 9.48
CA HIS A 23 -2.74 -18.95 10.88
C HIS A 23 -3.87 -18.01 11.33
N ASN A 24 -4.31 -17.10 10.46
CA ASN A 24 -5.36 -16.13 10.76
C ASN A 24 -6.78 -16.62 10.39
N TYR A 25 -6.89 -17.54 9.45
CA TYR A 25 -8.15 -18.06 8.91
C TYR A 25 -8.07 -19.58 8.74
N PRO A 26 -8.02 -20.34 9.85
CA PRO A 26 -7.79 -21.79 9.82
C PRO A 26 -8.91 -22.58 9.16
N ASP A 27 -10.13 -22.05 9.18
CA ASP A 27 -11.32 -22.71 8.63
C ASP A 27 -11.53 -22.46 7.12
N THR A 28 -10.75 -21.55 6.52
CA THR A 28 -10.86 -21.26 5.09
C THR A 28 -10.09 -22.30 4.27
N PRO A 29 -10.74 -22.97 3.30
CA PRO A 29 -10.03 -23.85 2.37
C PRO A 29 -8.92 -23.11 1.61
N LEU A 30 -7.67 -23.52 1.80
CA LEU A 30 -6.50 -22.95 1.13
C LEU A 30 -5.91 -23.92 0.13
N TRP A 31 -5.79 -23.47 -1.11
CA TRP A 31 -5.20 -24.27 -2.20
C TRP A 31 -3.82 -23.73 -2.56
N ASN A 32 -2.78 -24.45 -2.15
CA ASN A 32 -1.39 -24.15 -2.50
C ASN A 32 -1.09 -24.64 -3.93
N LYS A 33 -1.66 -23.97 -4.92
CA LYS A 33 -1.58 -24.31 -6.36
C LYS A 33 -1.42 -23.04 -7.19
N THR A 34 -0.88 -23.20 -8.39
CA THR A 34 -1.01 -22.18 -9.44
C THR A 34 -2.47 -22.14 -9.92
N ILE A 35 -2.91 -20.99 -10.37
CA ILE A 35 -4.28 -20.82 -10.90
C ILE A 35 -4.50 -21.75 -12.11
N GLU A 36 -3.50 -21.89 -12.99
CA GLU A 36 -3.55 -22.75 -14.16
C GLU A 36 -3.60 -24.25 -13.80
N GLY A 37 -3.23 -24.59 -12.58
CA GLY A 37 -3.32 -25.97 -12.06
C GLY A 37 -4.69 -26.34 -11.51
N ILE A 38 -5.68 -25.44 -11.57
CA ILE A 38 -7.05 -25.66 -11.10
C ILE A 38 -7.93 -25.91 -12.31
N THR A 39 -8.63 -27.04 -12.33
CA THR A 39 -9.48 -27.38 -13.46
C THR A 39 -10.78 -26.60 -13.51
N LEU A 40 -11.43 -26.52 -14.67
CA LEU A 40 -12.76 -25.94 -14.82
C LEU A 40 -13.78 -26.66 -13.90
N GLU A 41 -13.63 -27.96 -13.73
CA GLU A 41 -14.51 -28.74 -12.84
C GLU A 41 -14.34 -28.34 -11.37
N ASP A 42 -13.08 -28.12 -10.91
CA ASP A 42 -12.81 -27.64 -9.56
C ASP A 42 -13.41 -26.24 -9.33
N PHE A 43 -13.29 -25.33 -10.29
CA PHE A 43 -13.94 -24.02 -10.19
C PHE A 43 -15.46 -24.12 -10.17
N ASN A 44 -16.07 -24.98 -10.97
CA ASN A 44 -17.52 -25.18 -10.97
C ASN A 44 -18.03 -25.75 -9.65
N LYS A 45 -17.28 -26.64 -8.99
CA LYS A 45 -17.61 -27.21 -7.67
C LYS A 45 -17.63 -26.15 -6.56
N LEU A 46 -16.83 -25.08 -6.66
CA LEU A 46 -16.83 -24.00 -5.67
C LEU A 46 -18.12 -23.18 -5.66
N SER A 47 -18.81 -23.09 -6.79
CA SER A 47 -20.11 -22.39 -6.92
C SER A 47 -20.13 -21.00 -6.26
N PHE A 48 -19.10 -20.20 -6.52
CA PHE A 48 -18.89 -18.89 -5.89
C PHE A 48 -19.66 -17.77 -6.60
N ASP A 49 -20.04 -16.75 -5.83
CA ASP A 49 -20.70 -15.55 -6.35
C ASP A 49 -19.74 -14.40 -6.64
N MET A 50 -18.57 -14.41 -6.04
CA MET A 50 -17.59 -13.34 -6.15
C MET A 50 -16.19 -13.88 -6.36
N ILE A 51 -15.43 -13.21 -7.22
CA ILE A 51 -13.98 -13.43 -7.35
C ILE A 51 -13.23 -12.14 -6.99
N LEU A 52 -12.29 -12.29 -6.08
CA LEU A 52 -11.33 -11.24 -5.71
C LEU A 52 -9.96 -11.65 -6.22
N MET A 53 -9.31 -10.82 -7.03
CA MET A 53 -8.02 -11.17 -7.59
C MET A 53 -7.05 -9.99 -7.62
N SER A 54 -5.76 -10.30 -7.44
CA SER A 54 -4.66 -9.34 -7.47
C SER A 54 -3.52 -9.92 -8.33
N PRO A 55 -3.67 -9.94 -9.65
CA PRO A 55 -2.65 -10.50 -10.54
C PRO A 55 -1.36 -9.69 -10.50
N PRO A 56 -0.19 -10.29 -10.78
CA PRO A 56 1.08 -9.59 -10.83
C PRO A 56 1.05 -8.40 -11.80
N CYS A 57 1.46 -7.22 -11.31
CA CYS A 57 1.49 -5.99 -12.10
C CYS A 57 2.78 -5.78 -12.90
N GLN A 58 3.87 -6.49 -12.56
CA GLN A 58 5.19 -6.29 -13.16
C GLN A 58 5.19 -6.43 -14.69
N PRO A 59 4.37 -7.27 -15.34
CA PRO A 59 4.29 -7.33 -16.80
C PRO A 59 3.94 -5.98 -17.44
N PHE A 60 3.18 -5.14 -16.74
CA PHE A 60 2.62 -3.88 -17.24
C PHE A 60 3.33 -2.63 -16.72
N THR A 61 4.36 -2.78 -15.86
CA THR A 61 5.03 -1.64 -15.23
C THR A 61 6.37 -1.31 -15.88
N ARG A 62 6.80 -0.03 -15.79
CA ARG A 62 8.09 0.44 -16.33
C ARG A 62 9.32 -0.27 -15.76
N ILE A 63 9.23 -0.80 -14.55
CA ILE A 63 10.35 -1.48 -13.86
C ILE A 63 10.47 -2.94 -14.31
N GLY A 64 9.45 -3.48 -15.00
CA GLY A 64 9.47 -4.83 -15.56
C GLY A 64 10.02 -4.86 -16.99
N LEU A 65 10.13 -6.06 -17.56
CA LEU A 65 10.51 -6.27 -18.96
C LEU A 65 9.46 -5.78 -19.96
N GLN A 66 8.36 -5.20 -19.48
CA GLN A 66 7.22 -4.73 -20.30
C GLN A 66 6.69 -5.79 -21.27
N GLY A 67 6.75 -7.06 -20.85
CA GLY A 67 6.32 -8.19 -21.68
C GLY A 67 4.81 -8.26 -21.91
N ASP A 68 4.03 -7.38 -21.24
CA ASP A 68 2.59 -7.26 -21.37
C ASP A 68 1.89 -8.62 -21.25
N ILE A 69 0.99 -8.94 -22.15
CA ILE A 69 0.27 -10.22 -22.22
C ILE A 69 1.18 -11.42 -22.49
N ASN A 70 2.37 -11.20 -23.05
CA ASN A 70 3.36 -12.24 -23.33
C ASN A 70 4.25 -12.60 -22.13
N ASP A 71 4.17 -11.85 -21.03
CA ASP A 71 4.94 -12.14 -19.82
C ASP A 71 4.37 -13.41 -19.15
N PRO A 72 5.23 -14.37 -18.76
CA PRO A 72 4.77 -15.58 -18.09
C PRO A 72 3.93 -15.35 -16.83
N ARG A 73 4.12 -14.21 -16.14
CA ARG A 73 3.37 -13.83 -14.94
C ARG A 73 1.92 -13.41 -15.23
N THR A 74 1.59 -13.12 -16.51
CA THR A 74 0.23 -12.78 -16.94
C THR A 74 -0.63 -14.03 -17.18
N LYS A 75 -0.01 -15.20 -17.33
CA LYS A 75 -0.70 -16.46 -17.63
C LYS A 75 -1.87 -16.77 -16.71
N SER A 76 -1.68 -16.62 -15.39
CA SER A 76 -2.74 -16.88 -14.41
C SER A 76 -3.96 -15.99 -14.63
N PHE A 77 -3.74 -14.72 -14.93
CA PHE A 77 -4.82 -13.77 -15.23
C PHE A 77 -5.55 -14.12 -16.53
N LEU A 78 -4.81 -14.38 -17.60
CA LEU A 78 -5.38 -14.80 -18.89
C LEU A 78 -6.15 -16.11 -18.77
N TYR A 79 -5.66 -17.06 -17.97
CA TYR A 79 -6.35 -18.31 -17.69
C TYR A 79 -7.72 -18.07 -17.03
N ILE A 80 -7.81 -17.18 -16.06
CA ILE A 80 -9.10 -16.80 -15.44
C ILE A 80 -10.04 -16.18 -16.48
N LEU A 81 -9.55 -15.28 -17.35
CA LEU A 81 -10.38 -14.66 -18.39
C LEU A 81 -10.93 -15.70 -19.39
N ASP A 82 -10.13 -16.70 -19.75
CA ASP A 82 -10.58 -17.80 -20.62
C ASP A 82 -11.57 -18.73 -19.91
N LEU A 83 -11.37 -18.94 -18.62
CA LEU A 83 -12.17 -19.87 -17.83
C LEU A 83 -13.55 -19.29 -17.48
N LEU A 84 -13.65 -18.00 -17.18
CA LEU A 84 -14.89 -17.34 -16.74
C LEU A 84 -16.09 -17.65 -17.67
N PRO A 85 -16.01 -17.48 -19.01
CA PRO A 85 -17.14 -17.76 -19.91
C PRO A 85 -17.56 -19.24 -19.97
N ARG A 86 -16.71 -20.14 -19.47
CA ARG A 86 -16.90 -21.59 -19.50
C ARG A 86 -17.49 -22.14 -18.19
N LEU A 87 -17.62 -21.30 -17.16
CA LEU A 87 -18.23 -21.68 -15.90
C LEU A 87 -19.74 -21.95 -16.09
N TRP A 88 -20.24 -22.95 -15.38
CA TRP A 88 -21.69 -23.24 -15.36
C TRP A 88 -22.51 -22.08 -14.82
N ARG A 89 -21.92 -21.33 -13.87
CA ARG A 89 -22.49 -20.14 -13.29
C ARG A 89 -21.43 -19.06 -13.21
N LEU A 90 -21.68 -17.93 -13.86
CA LEU A 90 -20.79 -16.77 -13.78
C LEU A 90 -20.84 -16.14 -12.37
N PRO A 91 -19.70 -15.72 -11.81
CA PRO A 91 -19.72 -14.95 -10.57
C PRO A 91 -20.45 -13.62 -10.81
N ARG A 92 -21.30 -13.25 -9.85
CA ARG A 92 -22.05 -11.98 -9.92
C ARG A 92 -21.15 -10.76 -9.74
N TYR A 93 -20.03 -10.93 -9.05
CA TYR A 93 -19.15 -9.83 -8.65
C TYR A 93 -17.69 -10.16 -8.96
N ILE A 94 -16.99 -9.17 -9.47
CA ILE A 94 -15.54 -9.21 -9.67
C ILE A 94 -14.93 -7.96 -9.06
N LEU A 95 -13.90 -8.15 -8.24
CA LEU A 95 -12.99 -7.11 -7.81
C LEU A 95 -11.58 -7.51 -8.21
N LEU A 96 -10.96 -6.69 -9.04
CA LEU A 96 -9.59 -6.85 -9.50
C LEU A 96 -8.76 -5.66 -9.03
N GLU A 97 -7.60 -5.94 -8.43
CA GLU A 97 -6.59 -4.94 -8.13
C GLU A 97 -5.37 -5.14 -9.00
N ASN A 98 -4.89 -4.04 -9.55
CA ASN A 98 -3.62 -4.02 -10.25
C ASN A 98 -2.87 -2.70 -10.01
N VAL A 99 -1.53 -2.75 -10.02
CA VAL A 99 -0.68 -1.57 -9.87
C VAL A 99 -0.45 -0.96 -11.25
N GLY A 100 -1.08 0.19 -11.51
CA GLY A 100 -1.11 0.75 -12.85
C GLY A 100 -0.07 1.81 -13.20
N ILE A 101 0.67 2.46 -12.26
CA ILE A 101 1.57 3.57 -12.61
C ILE A 101 2.75 3.71 -11.62
N PRO A 102 3.95 4.13 -12.07
CA PRO A 102 5.22 4.00 -11.34
C PRO A 102 5.51 5.05 -10.26
N ASN A 103 4.62 5.98 -9.94
CA ASN A 103 4.84 6.99 -8.91
C ASN A 103 3.80 6.91 -7.80
N SER A 104 4.26 6.83 -6.55
CA SER A 104 3.48 6.77 -5.30
C SER A 104 2.46 5.62 -5.21
N ARG A 105 2.74 4.44 -5.81
CA ARG A 105 1.94 3.21 -5.70
C ARG A 105 0.43 3.41 -5.91
N LEU A 106 0.08 4.17 -6.95
CA LEU A 106 -1.29 4.24 -7.43
C LEU A 106 -1.75 2.83 -7.80
N ARG A 107 -2.93 2.44 -7.33
CA ARG A 107 -3.55 1.16 -7.62
C ARG A 107 -4.80 1.39 -8.44
N TYR A 108 -4.91 0.61 -9.50
CA TYR A 108 -6.14 0.53 -10.27
C TYR A 108 -7.01 -0.57 -9.65
N PHE A 109 -8.26 -0.25 -9.36
CA PHE A 109 -9.28 -1.21 -8.97
C PHE A 109 -10.36 -1.27 -10.03
N LEU A 110 -10.67 -2.47 -10.48
CA LEU A 110 -11.83 -2.72 -11.31
C LEU A 110 -12.87 -3.46 -10.47
N ILE A 111 -14.07 -2.90 -10.41
CA ILE A 111 -15.23 -3.58 -9.85
C ILE A 111 -16.23 -3.84 -10.96
N ALA A 112 -16.80 -5.03 -11.03
CA ALA A 112 -17.82 -5.40 -11.99
C ALA A 112 -18.92 -6.20 -11.32
N LYS A 113 -20.18 -5.94 -11.74
CA LYS A 113 -21.37 -6.61 -11.25
C LYS A 113 -22.21 -7.05 -12.46
N ILE A 114 -22.62 -8.32 -12.47
CA ILE A 114 -23.66 -8.78 -13.40
C ILE A 114 -25.00 -8.46 -12.74
N SER A 115 -25.69 -7.47 -13.25
CA SER A 115 -27.00 -7.07 -12.74
C SER A 115 -27.81 -6.37 -13.82
N THR A 116 -29.12 -6.52 -13.77
CA THR A 116 -30.09 -5.65 -14.47
C THR A 116 -30.22 -4.29 -13.79
N GLU A 117 -29.73 -4.15 -12.56
CA GLU A 117 -29.68 -2.91 -11.81
C GLU A 117 -28.32 -2.24 -12.00
N ASN A 118 -28.33 -0.93 -12.17
CA ASN A 118 -27.12 -0.15 -12.31
C ASN A 118 -26.32 -0.14 -10.98
N LEU A 119 -25.00 -0.13 -11.07
CA LEU A 119 -24.16 0.22 -9.93
C LEU A 119 -24.58 1.60 -9.40
N SER A 120 -24.57 1.78 -8.08
CA SER A 120 -24.82 3.09 -7.44
C SER A 120 -23.89 4.21 -7.95
N ILE A 121 -22.80 3.81 -8.58
CA ILE A 121 -21.82 4.70 -9.21
C ILE A 121 -21.83 4.42 -10.71
N GLN A 122 -22.33 5.38 -11.49
CA GLN A 122 -22.19 5.37 -12.94
C GLN A 122 -21.15 6.42 -13.34
N SER A 123 -20.04 5.97 -13.87
CA SER A 123 -19.02 6.85 -14.43
C SER A 123 -18.46 6.24 -15.71
N SER A 124 -18.37 7.05 -16.76
CA SER A 124 -17.64 6.71 -17.98
C SER A 124 -16.13 6.98 -17.84
N LYS A 125 -15.70 7.52 -16.69
CA LYS A 125 -14.30 7.89 -16.43
C LYS A 125 -13.77 7.07 -15.24
N ILE A 126 -12.46 6.87 -15.22
CA ILE A 126 -11.75 6.35 -14.04
C ILE A 126 -11.94 7.36 -12.91
N LEU A 127 -12.42 6.89 -11.76
CA LEU A 127 -12.57 7.71 -10.56
C LEU A 127 -11.26 7.69 -9.77
N ASP A 128 -10.81 8.83 -9.31
CA ASP A 128 -9.61 9.02 -8.48
C ASP A 128 -9.94 9.16 -6.98
N ALA A 129 -11.24 9.28 -6.65
CA ALA A 129 -11.75 9.33 -5.29
C ALA A 129 -13.04 8.52 -5.14
N PHE A 130 -13.35 8.11 -3.90
CA PHE A 130 -14.66 7.52 -3.60
C PHE A 130 -15.74 8.59 -3.71
N PRO A 131 -16.86 8.30 -4.40
CA PRO A 131 -17.98 9.24 -4.47
C PRO A 131 -18.61 9.41 -3.09
N HIS A 132 -18.87 10.64 -2.72
CA HIS A 132 -19.63 10.97 -1.52
C HIS A 132 -21.13 10.81 -1.78
N PRO A 133 -21.92 10.22 -0.84
CA PRO A 133 -23.36 10.00 -1.02
C PRO A 133 -24.21 11.27 -1.16
N ALA A 134 -23.63 12.45 -1.00
CA ALA A 134 -24.35 13.73 -0.89
C ALA A 134 -24.03 14.80 -1.95
N GLU A 135 -23.28 14.48 -3.00
CA GLU A 135 -23.03 15.48 -4.05
C GLU A 135 -23.66 15.05 -5.37
N GLN A 136 -24.80 15.68 -5.69
CA GLN A 136 -25.28 15.78 -7.07
C GLN A 136 -24.17 16.41 -7.93
N PRO A 137 -23.97 15.97 -9.18
CA PRO A 137 -22.88 16.44 -10.00
C PRO A 137 -23.02 17.97 -10.19
N LYS A 138 -22.20 18.74 -9.48
CA LYS A 138 -21.94 20.11 -9.90
C LYS A 138 -21.23 20.03 -11.25
N VAL A 139 -21.90 20.49 -12.27
CA VAL A 139 -21.32 20.75 -13.57
C VAL A 139 -20.16 21.71 -13.35
N LEU A 140 -18.94 21.22 -13.34
CA LEU A 140 -17.73 22.03 -13.33
C LEU A 140 -17.64 22.70 -14.71
N SER A 141 -17.99 23.97 -14.75
CA SER A 141 -17.58 24.88 -15.83
C SER A 141 -16.05 24.86 -15.91
N PRO A 142 -15.45 24.90 -17.10
CA PRO A 142 -14.00 24.95 -17.23
C PRO A 142 -13.53 26.28 -16.65
N SER A 143 -12.97 26.26 -15.46
CA SER A 143 -12.28 27.39 -14.89
C SER A 143 -10.95 27.56 -15.60
N ALA A 144 -10.80 28.72 -16.22
CA ALA A 144 -9.59 29.22 -16.82
C ALA A 144 -8.39 29.10 -15.88
N ASP A 145 -7.26 28.71 -16.43
CA ASP A 145 -5.94 28.84 -15.82
C ASP A 145 -5.75 30.27 -15.27
N THR A 146 -5.89 30.39 -13.96
CA THR A 146 -5.43 31.57 -13.26
C THR A 146 -4.15 31.16 -12.55
N CYS A 147 -3.02 31.56 -13.13
CA CYS A 147 -1.73 31.58 -12.44
C CYS A 147 -1.89 32.33 -11.13
N GLN A 148 -1.92 31.62 -10.01
CA GLN A 148 -1.75 32.22 -8.70
C GLN A 148 -0.26 32.47 -8.45
N PRO A 149 0.10 33.61 -7.79
CA PRO A 149 1.49 33.94 -7.56
C PRO A 149 2.17 32.88 -6.68
N GLU A 150 3.42 32.60 -7.02
CA GLU A 150 4.32 31.74 -6.25
C GLU A 150 4.42 32.27 -4.81
N GLU A 151 3.75 31.64 -3.85
CA GLU A 151 4.03 31.87 -2.44
C GLU A 151 5.48 31.44 -2.16
N GLU A 152 6.26 32.38 -1.66
CA GLU A 152 7.63 32.17 -1.22
C GLU A 152 7.67 31.02 -0.20
N VAL A 153 8.35 29.95 -0.57
CA VAL A 153 8.67 28.85 0.34
C VAL A 153 9.52 29.42 1.46
N GLN A 154 9.03 29.39 2.70
CA GLN A 154 9.79 29.82 3.86
C GLN A 154 11.14 29.14 3.89
N GLU A 155 12.19 29.94 3.97
CA GLU A 155 13.57 29.48 4.23
C GLU A 155 13.58 28.65 5.51
N GLY A 156 13.96 27.39 5.41
CA GLY A 156 14.12 26.48 6.57
C GLY A 156 13.69 25.03 6.32
N HIS A 157 13.05 24.74 5.19
CA HIS A 157 12.62 23.36 4.92
C HIS A 157 13.77 22.51 4.37
N VAL A 158 14.11 21.43 5.06
CA VAL A 158 15.12 20.45 4.59
C VAL A 158 14.59 19.77 3.34
N LEU A 159 15.14 20.12 2.18
CA LEU A 159 14.87 19.42 0.94
C LEU A 159 15.71 18.14 0.88
N TYR A 160 15.04 17.00 0.77
CA TYR A 160 15.72 15.74 0.51
C TYR A 160 16.32 15.74 -0.90
N LYS A 161 17.47 15.06 -1.09
CA LYS A 161 18.26 15.12 -2.35
C LYS A 161 17.49 14.79 -3.63
N LEU A 162 16.39 14.05 -3.53
CA LEU A 162 15.56 13.64 -4.66
C LEU A 162 14.15 14.25 -4.64
N GLU A 163 13.87 15.17 -3.71
CA GLU A 163 12.56 15.77 -3.55
C GLU A 163 12.41 17.00 -4.45
N THR A 164 11.34 17.02 -5.22
CA THR A 164 10.94 18.21 -5.98
C THR A 164 10.09 19.15 -5.11
N LYS A 165 10.02 20.44 -5.47
CA LYS A 165 9.11 21.40 -4.81
C LYS A 165 7.65 20.90 -4.79
N THR A 166 7.21 20.29 -5.88
CA THR A 166 5.86 19.67 -5.99
C THR A 166 5.68 18.53 -5.01
N ASP A 167 6.71 17.69 -4.78
CA ASP A 167 6.64 16.61 -3.80
C ASP A 167 6.56 17.15 -2.38
N ALA A 168 7.32 18.19 -2.06
CA ALA A 168 7.28 18.86 -0.76
C ALA A 168 5.89 19.47 -0.49
N GLN A 169 5.32 20.18 -1.45
CA GLN A 169 3.96 20.74 -1.36
C GLN A 169 2.91 19.65 -1.16
N ARG A 170 2.99 18.55 -1.92
CA ARG A 170 2.08 17.41 -1.75
C ARG A 170 2.18 16.80 -0.34
N LYS A 171 3.37 16.60 0.18
CA LYS A 171 3.59 16.10 1.53
C LYS A 171 3.01 17.02 2.59
N MET A 172 3.19 18.33 2.41
CA MET A 172 2.65 19.35 3.30
C MET A 172 1.11 19.36 3.28
N SER A 173 0.50 19.33 2.10
CA SER A 173 -0.95 19.23 1.94
C SER A 173 -1.51 17.98 2.63
N GLN A 174 -0.87 16.82 2.46
CA GLN A 174 -1.29 15.58 3.12
C GLN A 174 -1.18 15.65 4.66
N ASN A 175 -0.14 16.28 5.20
CA ASN A 175 0.00 16.46 6.65
C ASN A 175 -1.03 17.42 7.23
N ASN A 176 -1.49 18.40 6.45
CA ASN A 176 -2.48 19.40 6.86
C ASN A 176 -3.94 18.91 6.70
N ASP A 177 -4.16 17.77 6.09
CA ASP A 177 -5.50 17.18 5.94
C ASP A 177 -5.98 16.59 7.26
N LEU A 178 -6.81 17.36 7.98
CA LEU A 178 -7.36 16.99 9.29
C LEU A 178 -8.35 15.81 9.22
N SER A 179 -8.83 15.43 8.06
CA SER A 179 -9.67 14.23 7.90
C SER A 179 -8.88 12.93 8.07
N LEU A 180 -7.55 12.98 7.93
CA LEU A 180 -6.66 11.85 8.09
C LEU A 180 -6.21 11.70 9.55
N ARG A 181 -6.10 10.46 10.00
CA ARG A 181 -5.58 10.12 11.33
C ARG A 181 -4.08 10.38 11.41
N LEU A 182 -3.59 10.66 12.61
CA LEU A 182 -2.16 10.80 12.88
C LEU A 182 -1.46 9.43 12.84
N ILE A 183 -0.17 9.42 12.47
CA ILE A 183 0.64 8.20 12.50
C ILE A 183 0.66 7.58 13.90
N GLN A 184 0.72 8.38 14.95
CA GLN A 184 0.71 7.89 16.34
C GLN A 184 -0.46 6.96 16.66
N ASP A 185 -1.61 7.12 15.98
CA ASP A 185 -2.78 6.26 16.19
C ASP A 185 -2.60 4.82 15.71
N PHE A 186 -1.53 4.57 14.98
CA PHE A 186 -1.18 3.29 14.38
C PHE A 186 0.07 2.66 15.01
N LEU A 187 0.75 3.39 15.90
CA LEU A 187 1.96 2.91 16.57
C LEU A 187 1.62 1.93 17.69
N GLU A 188 2.55 1.03 17.96
CA GLU A 188 2.48 0.19 19.14
C GLU A 188 2.87 1.01 20.38
N PRO A 189 2.14 0.91 21.49
CA PRO A 189 2.36 1.77 22.65
C PRO A 189 3.69 1.50 23.39
N GLN A 190 4.19 0.28 23.29
CA GLN A 190 5.46 -0.14 23.92
C GLN A 190 6.18 -1.08 22.97
N ILE A 191 7.35 -0.67 22.49
CA ILE A 191 8.21 -1.48 21.64
C ILE A 191 9.65 -1.44 22.16
N ASP A 192 10.35 -2.56 22.01
CA ASP A 192 11.81 -2.52 22.00
C ASP A 192 12.24 -1.92 20.64
N MET A 193 12.79 -0.72 20.65
CA MET A 193 13.19 -0.01 19.42
C MET A 193 14.50 -0.53 18.83
N GLU A 194 15.36 -1.12 19.64
CA GLU A 194 16.71 -1.52 19.22
C GLU A 194 16.75 -2.36 17.94
N PRO A 195 15.90 -3.40 17.75
CA PRO A 195 15.92 -4.21 16.53
C PRO A 195 15.49 -3.44 15.27
N TYR A 196 14.86 -2.28 15.45
CA TYR A 196 14.29 -1.47 14.35
C TYR A 196 15.10 -0.20 14.07
N LEU A 197 16.09 0.15 14.89
CA LEU A 197 16.96 1.30 14.64
C LEU A 197 17.72 1.15 13.32
N LEU A 198 17.87 2.26 12.61
CA LEU A 198 18.64 2.27 11.38
C LEU A 198 20.13 2.09 11.68
N PRO A 199 20.82 1.18 10.97
CA PRO A 199 22.24 0.99 11.15
C PRO A 199 23.05 2.26 10.85
N PRO A 200 24.17 2.53 11.57
CA PRO A 200 25.04 3.68 11.35
C PRO A 200 25.43 3.90 9.88
N LYS A 201 25.78 2.85 9.16
CA LYS A 201 26.12 2.90 7.73
C LYS A 201 24.95 3.40 6.88
N THR A 202 23.72 3.02 7.24
CA THR A 202 22.50 3.47 6.55
C THR A 202 22.25 4.96 6.81
N LEU A 203 22.41 5.40 8.06
CA LEU A 203 22.28 6.80 8.44
C LEU A 203 23.27 7.69 7.67
N LEU A 204 24.55 7.37 7.71
CA LEU A 204 25.59 8.16 7.06
C LEU A 204 25.37 8.27 5.53
N ARG A 205 24.97 7.18 4.91
CA ARG A 205 24.86 7.12 3.44
C ARG A 205 23.55 7.65 2.89
N TYR A 206 22.45 7.45 3.62
CA TYR A 206 21.12 7.58 3.07
C TYR A 206 20.20 8.53 3.84
N ALA A 207 20.64 9.18 4.94
CA ALA A 207 19.76 10.01 5.76
C ALA A 207 18.97 11.06 4.94
N LEU A 208 19.61 11.69 3.95
CA LEU A 208 18.99 12.68 3.06
C LEU A 208 18.09 12.08 1.95
N LEU A 209 18.03 10.76 1.83
CA LEU A 209 17.16 10.05 0.87
C LEU A 209 15.96 9.41 1.56
N LEU A 210 15.95 9.37 2.90
CA LEU A 210 14.89 8.76 3.68
C LEU A 210 13.68 9.67 3.76
N ASP A 211 12.50 9.09 3.57
CA ASP A 211 11.26 9.77 3.94
C ASP A 211 11.05 9.62 5.45
N ILE A 212 11.44 10.65 6.21
CA ILE A 212 11.34 10.65 7.67
C ILE A 212 9.98 11.22 8.07
N VAL A 213 9.28 10.52 8.96
CA VAL A 213 8.00 10.95 9.50
C VAL A 213 8.04 11.00 11.03
N ARG A 214 7.17 11.84 11.61
CA ARG A 214 6.95 11.97 13.05
C ARG A 214 5.60 11.35 13.44
N PRO A 215 5.38 11.02 14.72
CA PRO A 215 4.07 10.57 15.20
C PRO A 215 2.91 11.54 14.86
N THR A 216 3.21 12.82 14.78
CA THR A 216 2.25 13.90 14.45
C THR A 216 1.98 14.06 12.96
N CYS A 217 2.69 13.34 12.08
CA CYS A 217 2.40 13.36 10.65
C CYS A 217 1.12 12.57 10.34
N ARG A 218 0.45 12.96 9.25
CA ARG A 218 -0.77 12.30 8.73
C ARG A 218 -0.51 11.52 7.45
N ARG A 219 0.74 11.37 7.07
CA ARG A 219 1.17 10.69 5.86
C ARG A 219 2.34 9.74 6.10
N SER A 220 2.46 8.75 5.24
CA SER A 220 3.68 7.97 5.01
C SER A 220 3.79 7.63 3.53
N VAL A 221 4.99 7.35 3.04
CA VAL A 221 5.12 6.73 1.72
C VAL A 221 4.82 5.24 1.83
N CYS A 222 4.46 4.65 0.70
CA CYS A 222 3.97 3.29 0.66
C CYS A 222 5.06 2.26 1.01
N PHE A 223 4.75 1.37 1.94
CA PHE A 223 5.61 0.24 2.27
C PHE A 223 5.62 -0.78 1.14
N THR A 224 6.82 -1.15 0.69
CA THR A 224 7.01 -2.14 -0.37
C THR A 224 7.64 -3.43 0.19
N LYS A 225 7.65 -4.49 -0.62
CA LYS A 225 8.31 -5.78 -0.27
C LYS A 225 9.80 -5.66 0.07
N GLY A 226 10.41 -4.51 -0.26
CA GLY A 226 11.81 -4.21 0.01
C GLY A 226 12.07 -3.50 1.33
N TYR A 227 11.03 -3.15 2.08
CA TYR A 227 11.14 -2.43 3.34
C TYR A 227 12.04 -3.16 4.35
N GLY A 228 12.90 -2.41 5.02
CA GLY A 228 13.93 -2.97 5.90
C GLY A 228 15.11 -3.64 5.20
N ARG A 229 15.09 -3.75 3.85
CA ARG A 229 16.20 -4.28 3.05
C ARG A 229 16.83 -3.23 2.15
N TYR A 230 16.02 -2.46 1.48
CA TYR A 230 16.43 -1.33 0.65
C TYR A 230 16.00 -0.05 1.34
N VAL A 231 16.73 1.02 1.13
CA VAL A 231 16.52 2.29 1.84
C VAL A 231 15.59 3.20 1.04
N GLU A 232 15.86 3.34 -0.25
CA GLU A 232 15.18 4.28 -1.12
C GLU A 232 13.85 3.71 -1.64
N GLY A 233 12.78 4.52 -1.55
CA GLY A 233 11.48 4.21 -2.16
C GLY A 233 10.77 2.98 -1.59
N THR A 234 11.14 2.50 -0.40
CA THR A 234 10.57 1.27 0.16
C THR A 234 9.60 1.49 1.31
N GLY A 235 9.51 2.69 1.84
CA GLY A 235 8.65 3.07 2.95
C GLY A 235 9.26 4.22 3.75
N SER A 236 8.46 4.86 4.60
CA SER A 236 8.92 5.89 5.53
C SER A 236 9.67 5.27 6.70
N VAL A 237 10.53 6.07 7.32
CA VAL A 237 11.14 5.75 8.61
C VAL A 237 10.62 6.70 9.68
N MET A 238 10.52 6.21 10.90
CA MET A 238 10.00 6.95 12.05
C MET A 238 11.11 7.67 12.80
N GLN A 239 10.92 8.94 13.12
CA GLN A 239 11.73 9.64 14.11
C GLN A 239 11.31 9.21 15.51
N GLY A 240 12.18 8.48 16.22
CA GLY A 240 11.91 7.95 17.55
C GLY A 240 12.10 9.01 18.67
N CYS A 241 12.99 9.97 18.49
CA CYS A 241 13.20 11.08 19.43
C CYS A 241 12.53 12.35 18.91
N VAL A 242 11.30 12.61 19.34
CA VAL A 242 10.50 13.76 18.90
C VAL A 242 10.97 15.10 19.44
N GLU A 243 11.75 15.08 20.52
CA GLU A 243 12.32 16.29 21.14
C GLU A 243 13.47 16.90 20.34
N THR A 244 14.09 16.11 19.46
CA THR A 244 15.15 16.57 18.59
C THR A 244 14.57 17.15 17.31
N GLU A 245 14.82 18.46 17.11
CA GLU A 245 14.39 19.12 15.87
C GLU A 245 15.20 18.64 14.66
N MET A 246 14.50 18.20 13.61
CA MET A 246 15.10 17.64 12.42
C MET A 246 15.99 18.66 11.69
N GLU A 247 15.52 19.89 11.56
CA GLU A 247 16.25 20.99 10.92
C GLU A 247 17.59 21.22 11.59
N SER A 248 17.66 21.20 12.93
CA SER A 248 18.90 21.41 13.68
C SER A 248 19.94 20.31 13.44
N VAL A 249 19.49 19.09 13.17
CA VAL A 249 20.37 17.95 12.87
C VAL A 249 20.91 18.01 11.45
N PHE A 250 20.07 18.38 10.48
CA PHE A 250 20.42 18.37 9.06
C PHE A 250 21.13 19.65 8.60
N THR A 251 20.94 20.77 9.30
CA THR A 251 21.62 22.03 8.94
C THR A 251 23.13 21.89 9.05
N GLY A 252 23.83 22.19 7.96
CA GLY A 252 25.29 22.10 7.89
C GLY A 252 25.85 20.67 7.96
N LEU A 253 25.03 19.64 7.88
CA LEU A 253 25.44 18.24 8.02
C LEU A 253 26.53 17.85 7.00
N ASP A 254 26.44 18.34 5.77
CA ASP A 254 27.38 18.01 4.70
C ASP A 254 28.80 18.55 4.97
N GLN A 255 28.94 19.58 5.84
CA GLN A 255 30.21 20.20 6.21
C GLN A 255 30.88 19.53 7.40
N CYS A 256 30.18 18.66 8.13
CA CYS A 256 30.70 17.96 9.30
C CYS A 256 31.59 16.77 8.92
N ALA A 257 32.53 16.43 9.80
CA ALA A 257 33.24 15.15 9.73
C ALA A 257 32.28 13.97 9.89
N GLU A 258 32.65 12.80 9.37
CA GLU A 258 31.75 11.61 9.35
C GLU A 258 31.28 11.19 10.75
N ASP A 259 32.18 11.24 11.73
CA ASP A 259 31.84 10.91 13.12
C ASP A 259 30.85 11.92 13.72
N GLU A 260 31.00 13.20 13.43
CA GLU A 260 30.06 14.23 13.88
C GLU A 260 28.71 14.09 13.19
N LYS A 261 28.68 13.81 11.89
CA LYS A 261 27.46 13.46 11.14
C LYS A 261 26.71 12.35 11.84
N LEU A 262 27.43 11.27 12.14
CA LEU A 262 26.80 10.10 12.78
C LEU A 262 26.23 10.46 14.15
N GLN A 263 26.97 11.19 14.99
CA GLN A 263 26.49 11.59 16.30
C GLN A 263 25.25 12.49 16.24
N ARG A 264 25.18 13.39 15.25
CA ARG A 264 23.99 14.21 15.04
C ARG A 264 22.78 13.37 14.60
N LEU A 265 22.97 12.48 13.62
CA LEU A 265 21.90 11.62 13.09
C LEU A 265 21.38 10.62 14.13
N LEU A 266 22.23 10.10 15.00
CA LEU A 266 21.84 9.18 16.07
C LEU A 266 20.89 9.82 17.08
N LYS A 267 20.94 11.14 17.27
CA LYS A 267 20.01 11.87 18.16
C LYS A 267 18.55 11.72 17.72
N LEU A 268 18.28 11.57 16.43
CA LEU A 268 16.93 11.39 15.89
C LEU A 268 16.32 10.03 16.22
N LYS A 269 17.14 9.05 16.58
CA LYS A 269 16.71 7.64 16.80
C LYS A 269 15.82 7.13 15.68
N LEU A 270 16.27 7.31 14.42
CA LEU A 270 15.52 6.88 13.26
C LEU A 270 15.36 5.35 13.27
N ARG A 271 14.14 4.89 13.11
CA ARG A 271 13.79 3.48 13.10
C ARG A 271 12.86 3.08 11.96
N TYR A 272 12.89 1.84 11.59
CA TYR A 272 11.83 1.24 10.79
C TYR A 272 10.54 1.13 11.62
N PHE A 273 9.38 1.18 10.96
CA PHE A 273 8.13 0.76 11.58
C PHE A 273 8.19 -0.73 11.87
N THR A 274 7.60 -1.17 12.98
CA THR A 274 7.46 -2.62 13.22
C THR A 274 6.50 -3.23 12.19
N PRO A 275 6.55 -4.55 11.95
CA PRO A 275 5.57 -5.20 11.08
C PRO A 275 4.13 -4.99 11.55
N ARG A 276 3.89 -4.90 12.88
CA ARG A 276 2.57 -4.63 13.42
C ARG A 276 2.10 -3.20 13.09
N GLU A 277 2.96 -2.21 13.25
CA GLU A 277 2.67 -0.82 12.89
C GLU A 277 2.38 -0.68 11.39
N VAL A 278 3.15 -1.35 10.53
CA VAL A 278 2.87 -1.40 9.08
C VAL A 278 1.51 -2.05 8.81
N ALA A 279 1.18 -3.14 9.49
CA ALA A 279 -0.13 -3.78 9.36
C ALA A 279 -1.27 -2.85 9.81
N ASN A 280 -1.08 -2.11 10.92
CA ASN A 280 -2.04 -1.12 11.41
C ASN A 280 -2.29 -0.01 10.35
N LEU A 281 -1.21 0.54 9.78
CA LEU A 281 -1.30 1.57 8.72
C LEU A 281 -1.99 1.05 7.45
N MET A 282 -1.90 -0.25 7.18
CA MET A 282 -2.59 -0.91 6.07
C MET A 282 -4.02 -1.35 6.43
N GLY A 283 -4.50 -1.06 7.65
CA GLY A 283 -5.86 -1.34 8.09
C GLY A 283 -6.14 -2.80 8.46
N PHE A 284 -5.10 -3.61 8.70
CA PHE A 284 -5.31 -4.97 9.21
C PHE A 284 -5.94 -4.94 10.62
N PRO A 285 -6.85 -5.87 10.93
CA PRO A 285 -7.49 -5.92 12.24
C PRO A 285 -6.47 -6.24 13.36
N GLN A 286 -6.80 -5.87 14.59
CA GLN A 286 -5.93 -6.16 15.75
C GLN A 286 -5.76 -7.66 16.00
N SER A 287 -6.74 -8.48 15.60
CA SER A 287 -6.66 -9.95 15.66
C SER A 287 -5.67 -10.56 14.68
N PHE A 288 -5.26 -9.83 13.63
CA PHE A 288 -4.29 -10.32 12.66
C PHE A 288 -2.91 -10.46 13.31
N THR A 289 -2.31 -11.63 13.22
CA THR A 289 -0.99 -11.92 13.78
C THR A 289 -0.11 -12.70 12.81
N PHE A 290 1.20 -12.71 13.08
CA PHE A 290 2.15 -13.52 12.33
C PHE A 290 2.51 -14.79 13.10
N PRO A 291 2.65 -15.94 12.43
CA PRO A 291 3.21 -17.15 13.05
C PRO A 291 4.59 -16.87 13.66
N LYS A 292 4.88 -17.44 14.83
CA LYS A 292 6.15 -17.21 15.56
C LYS A 292 7.41 -17.49 14.72
N LYS A 293 7.33 -18.42 13.76
CA LYS A 293 8.45 -18.78 12.88
C LYS A 293 8.68 -17.77 11.74
N THR A 294 7.76 -16.82 11.54
CA THR A 294 7.87 -15.84 10.43
C THR A 294 8.86 -14.75 10.80
N THR A 295 9.96 -14.64 10.07
CA THR A 295 10.98 -13.62 10.33
C THR A 295 10.46 -12.22 9.99
N THR A 296 10.98 -11.17 10.64
CA THR A 296 10.65 -9.76 10.37
C THR A 296 10.76 -9.42 8.88
N LYS A 297 11.81 -9.94 8.21
CA LYS A 297 12.00 -9.76 6.76
C LYS A 297 10.87 -10.37 5.93
N GLN A 298 10.38 -11.55 6.30
CA GLN A 298 9.25 -12.19 5.64
C GLN A 298 7.96 -11.41 5.90
N GLN A 299 7.77 -10.92 7.14
CA GLN A 299 6.63 -10.09 7.51
C GLN A 299 6.57 -8.81 6.66
N TYR A 300 7.67 -8.05 6.55
CA TYR A 300 7.73 -6.88 5.65
C TYR A 300 7.45 -7.24 4.20
N ARG A 301 8.00 -8.37 3.72
CA ARG A 301 7.80 -8.80 2.34
C ARG A 301 6.33 -9.07 2.01
N VAL A 302 5.61 -9.74 2.89
CA VAL A 302 4.18 -10.04 2.65
C VAL A 302 3.31 -8.81 2.83
N LEU A 303 3.56 -7.98 3.85
CA LEU A 303 2.87 -6.70 4.02
C LEU A 303 3.09 -5.79 2.80
N GLY A 304 4.33 -5.69 2.32
CA GLY A 304 4.66 -4.89 1.14
C GLY A 304 4.04 -5.40 -0.16
N ASN A 305 3.57 -6.64 -0.21
CA ASN A 305 2.78 -7.19 -1.32
C ASN A 305 1.27 -7.10 -1.07
N SER A 306 0.84 -6.72 0.14
CA SER A 306 -0.57 -6.65 0.51
C SER A 306 -1.26 -5.37 0.01
N LEU A 307 -2.56 -5.35 0.19
CA LEU A 307 -3.46 -4.24 -0.08
C LEU A 307 -3.82 -3.51 1.21
N ASN A 308 -4.28 -2.26 1.10
CA ASN A 308 -4.93 -1.58 2.22
C ASN A 308 -6.33 -2.19 2.42
N VAL A 309 -6.54 -2.81 3.58
CA VAL A 309 -7.77 -3.54 3.91
C VAL A 309 -9.00 -2.63 3.94
N VAL A 310 -8.83 -1.37 4.40
CA VAL A 310 -9.93 -0.40 4.47
C VAL A 310 -10.41 -0.01 3.08
N VAL A 311 -9.47 0.21 2.14
CA VAL A 311 -9.81 0.51 0.73
C VAL A 311 -10.59 -0.63 0.10
N VAL A 312 -10.10 -1.87 0.26
CA VAL A 312 -10.79 -3.06 -0.28
C VAL A 312 -12.18 -3.22 0.33
N ALA A 313 -12.31 -3.06 1.65
CA ALA A 313 -13.60 -3.14 2.33
C ALA A 313 -14.59 -2.09 1.80
N ARG A 314 -14.13 -0.86 1.53
CA ARG A 314 -14.97 0.19 0.95
C ARG A 314 -15.40 -0.12 -0.48
N LEU A 315 -14.48 -0.65 -1.30
CA LEU A 315 -14.80 -1.08 -2.66
C LEU A 315 -15.83 -2.21 -2.68
N LEU A 316 -15.73 -3.16 -1.77
CA LEU A 316 -16.72 -4.23 -1.63
C LEU A 316 -18.08 -3.68 -1.20
N GLN A 317 -18.14 -2.70 -0.30
CA GLN A 317 -19.41 -2.03 0.05
C GLN A 317 -20.06 -1.38 -1.18
N VAL A 318 -19.25 -0.67 -2.00
CA VAL A 318 -19.73 -0.06 -3.26
C VAL A 318 -20.17 -1.13 -4.27
N LEU A 319 -19.47 -2.23 -4.37
CA LEU A 319 -19.80 -3.31 -5.31
C LEU A 319 -21.09 -4.04 -4.94
N LEU A 320 -21.42 -4.12 -3.66
CA LEU A 320 -22.57 -4.84 -3.13
C LEU A 320 -23.81 -3.94 -2.93
N SER A 321 -23.63 -2.62 -2.97
CA SER A 321 -24.76 -1.67 -2.97
C SER A 321 -25.42 -1.63 -4.34
#